data_b2783dc9736717097b6d44db7d8dbdce
#
_entry.id   b2783dc9736717097b6d44db7d8dbdce
#
_cell.length_a   1.000
_cell.length_b   1.000
_cell.length_c   1.000
_cell.angle_alpha   90.00
_cell.angle_beta   90.00
_cell.angle_gamma   90.00
#
_symmetry.space_group_name_H-M   'P 1'
#
loop_
_entity.id
_entity.type
_entity.pdbx_description
1 polymer ?
#
loop_
_entity_poly.entity_id
_entity_poly.type
_entity_poly.pdbx_seq_one_letter_code
_entity_poly.pdbx_strand_id
1 'polypeptide(L)'
;MAEKVEFTKDKRKFTFIDLFAGAGGFSEGFLQAYTSDKYFEFILASDINKNCALTHELRYNYQLGLNIKFITQDIMSPQFIEELKRQLEGRSVDVVTGGPSCQSFSLSGRRRKYDKRDNLFIHYLKVISELKPKYFVMENVRGILTKDHGAFKAAILNEIRSIIDEKLAQKFIIYVEESLDQEISDFMRSVLINKLKWELFDDSAAKDEYLKAIEAKFKEYTKGLPYQTSKSDSDINTVRHGIILLKNSDARQTIINTLMHQKAEFYIDNDNFAEKIDTFIDSYNDDAVISEMQKALSVNIEVDDSDGYNEIYTAIGLFNKTIEETIDVILESVQDERQQLVKEQFDSIHLYNIQEPIVVNSIDYGVPQKRERVLFIGCRKDQPLISAIPSTCPISPTVKDAIGDLDFISNGESKTNYELEAQSDYAKESREGRMNHRFEFDNFPIYAKSEEAYVAKDVLRQELFNHQTSYQTDTVKRRLEIIAQEGGYTPECKNRLQAENLASAKRNYTVLDPNGQSPTVVTMPDDFIHYSSHRCMTVREMARLQSFDDSFVFQGKRTTGGDSRKNDIPQYSLVGNAVPPLMAKAIANEILKYIH
;
A
#
# COMPACT_ATOMS: atom_id res chain seq x y z
N MET A 1 -19.87 -14.86 -28.87
CA MET A 1 -20.54 -13.56 -29.07
C MET A 1 -20.91 -13.05 -27.69
N ALA A 2 -20.19 -12.05 -27.18
CA ALA A 2 -20.58 -11.40 -25.94
C ALA A 2 -21.91 -10.67 -26.20
N GLU A 3 -22.94 -10.95 -25.38
CA GLU A 3 -24.20 -10.22 -25.43
C GLU A 3 -23.90 -8.72 -25.27
N LYS A 4 -24.36 -7.92 -26.23
CA LYS A 4 -24.37 -6.45 -26.07
C LYS A 4 -25.26 -6.14 -24.86
N VAL A 5 -24.67 -5.74 -23.76
CA VAL A 5 -25.39 -5.28 -22.58
C VAL A 5 -26.10 -3.97 -22.96
N GLU A 6 -27.40 -4.00 -23.13
CA GLU A 6 -28.21 -2.80 -23.26
C GLU A 6 -28.14 -2.03 -21.93
N PHE A 7 -27.56 -0.87 -22.00
CA PHE A 7 -27.45 0.00 -20.84
C PHE A 7 -28.79 0.71 -20.55
N THR A 8 -29.24 0.71 -19.32
CA THR A 8 -30.41 1.50 -18.90
C THR A 8 -30.13 3.01 -19.01
N LYS A 9 -31.17 3.83 -19.26
CA LYS A 9 -31.03 5.29 -19.44
C LYS A 9 -30.49 6.02 -18.20
N ASP A 10 -30.62 5.45 -17.00
CA ASP A 10 -30.24 6.05 -15.72
C ASP A 10 -29.09 5.30 -15.04
N LYS A 11 -27.94 5.25 -15.71
CA LYS A 11 -26.76 4.61 -15.12
C LYS A 11 -26.15 5.47 -14.01
N ARG A 12 -25.91 4.84 -12.87
CA ARG A 12 -25.14 5.46 -11.77
C ARG A 12 -23.66 5.34 -12.05
N LYS A 13 -22.95 6.45 -11.97
CA LYS A 13 -21.51 6.48 -12.07
C LYS A 13 -20.87 6.63 -10.68
N PHE A 14 -19.79 5.92 -10.46
CA PHE A 14 -18.96 6.01 -9.26
C PHE A 14 -17.56 6.44 -9.66
N THR A 15 -17.06 7.48 -9.02
CA THR A 15 -15.75 8.03 -9.33
C THR A 15 -14.64 7.19 -8.69
N PHE A 16 -13.52 7.01 -9.39
CA PHE A 16 -12.35 6.43 -8.78
C PHE A 16 -11.05 7.15 -9.17
N ILE A 17 -10.07 7.01 -8.29
CA ILE A 17 -8.68 7.43 -8.51
C ILE A 17 -7.74 6.25 -8.29
N ASP A 18 -6.58 6.29 -8.96
CA ASP A 18 -5.56 5.25 -8.87
C ASP A 18 -4.22 5.85 -8.40
N LEU A 19 -3.82 5.53 -7.17
CA LEU A 19 -2.57 5.99 -6.57
C LEU A 19 -1.50 4.91 -6.74
N PHE A 20 -0.24 5.32 -6.94
CA PHE A 20 0.82 4.39 -7.35
C PHE A 20 0.44 3.62 -8.61
N ALA A 21 -0.18 4.32 -9.54
CA ALA A 21 -0.90 3.72 -10.66
C ALA A 21 -0.02 2.89 -11.61
N GLY A 22 1.31 3.13 -11.61
CA GLY A 22 2.22 2.42 -12.50
C GLY A 22 1.78 2.55 -13.96
N ALA A 23 1.65 1.43 -14.66
CA ALA A 23 1.11 1.41 -16.01
C ALA A 23 -0.42 1.58 -16.09
N GLY A 24 -1.16 1.48 -14.97
CA GLY A 24 -2.61 1.60 -14.97
C GLY A 24 -3.35 0.25 -14.96
N GLY A 25 -2.81 -0.75 -14.28
CA GLY A 25 -3.47 -2.05 -14.18
C GLY A 25 -4.81 -2.00 -13.46
N PHE A 26 -4.91 -1.31 -12.33
CA PHE A 26 -6.19 -1.01 -11.69
C PHE A 26 -7.07 -0.14 -12.57
N SER A 27 -6.49 0.91 -13.14
CA SER A 27 -7.20 1.84 -14.02
C SER A 27 -7.89 1.12 -15.18
N GLU A 28 -7.19 0.22 -15.88
CA GLU A 28 -7.76 -0.61 -16.96
C GLU A 28 -8.86 -1.54 -16.47
N GLY A 29 -8.64 -2.25 -15.36
CA GLY A 29 -9.62 -3.18 -14.82
C GLY A 29 -10.89 -2.50 -14.34
N PHE A 30 -10.77 -1.37 -13.64
CA PHE A 30 -11.93 -0.60 -13.16
C PHE A 30 -12.73 -0.01 -14.31
N LEU A 31 -12.07 0.48 -15.36
CA LEU A 31 -12.75 0.96 -16.55
C LEU A 31 -13.45 -0.15 -17.33
N GLN A 32 -12.93 -1.39 -17.30
CA GLN A 32 -13.59 -2.53 -17.93
C GLN A 32 -14.78 -3.08 -17.12
N ALA A 33 -14.93 -2.67 -15.86
CA ALA A 33 -16.00 -3.13 -14.98
C ALA A 33 -17.26 -2.29 -15.16
N TYR A 34 -18.40 -2.96 -15.38
CA TYR A 34 -19.71 -2.31 -15.44
C TYR A 34 -20.83 -3.33 -15.23
N THR A 35 -21.98 -2.83 -14.81
CA THR A 35 -23.24 -3.56 -14.78
C THR A 35 -24.25 -2.86 -15.69
N SER A 36 -25.48 -3.38 -15.80
CA SER A 36 -26.52 -2.71 -16.57
C SER A 36 -26.83 -1.29 -16.09
N ASP A 37 -26.63 -1.02 -14.78
CA ASP A 37 -27.01 0.22 -14.11
C ASP A 37 -25.86 0.98 -13.46
N LYS A 38 -24.64 0.41 -13.37
CA LYS A 38 -23.49 1.03 -12.68
C LYS A 38 -22.22 0.92 -13.49
N TYR A 39 -21.35 1.93 -13.36
CA TYR A 39 -20.00 1.92 -13.93
C TYR A 39 -19.05 2.85 -13.16
N PHE A 40 -17.76 2.66 -13.34
CA PHE A 40 -16.74 3.56 -12.80
C PHE A 40 -16.37 4.68 -13.77
N GLU A 41 -16.20 5.88 -13.24
CA GLU A 41 -15.61 7.03 -13.91
C GLU A 41 -14.20 7.25 -13.37
N PHE A 42 -13.21 7.11 -14.23
CA PHE A 42 -11.81 7.38 -13.90
C PHE A 42 -11.55 8.88 -13.95
N ILE A 43 -11.08 9.48 -12.86
CA ILE A 43 -10.93 10.92 -12.77
C ILE A 43 -9.50 11.40 -12.54
N LEU A 44 -8.67 10.59 -11.85
CA LEU A 44 -7.31 10.97 -11.54
C LEU A 44 -6.43 9.75 -11.28
N ALA A 45 -5.16 9.84 -11.69
CA ALA A 45 -4.11 8.91 -11.27
C ALA A 45 -2.91 9.66 -10.71
N SER A 46 -2.09 8.94 -9.95
CA SER A 46 -0.80 9.46 -9.51
C SER A 46 0.29 8.40 -9.51
N ASP A 47 1.48 8.79 -9.97
CA ASP A 47 2.71 8.02 -9.85
C ASP A 47 3.89 8.98 -10.03
N ILE A 48 4.98 8.79 -9.28
CA ILE A 48 6.16 9.65 -9.38
C ILE A 48 6.89 9.53 -10.73
N ASN A 49 6.62 8.46 -11.49
CA ASN A 49 7.29 8.16 -12.72
C ASN A 49 6.64 8.82 -13.94
N LYS A 50 7.44 9.57 -14.70
CA LYS A 50 6.98 10.26 -15.92
C LYS A 50 6.48 9.30 -17.01
N ASN A 51 7.05 8.10 -17.14
CA ASN A 51 6.61 7.14 -18.15
C ASN A 51 5.23 6.57 -17.82
N CYS A 52 4.86 6.51 -16.54
CA CYS A 52 3.50 6.22 -16.10
C CYS A 52 2.54 7.33 -16.58
N ALA A 53 2.89 8.59 -16.35
CA ALA A 53 2.09 9.73 -16.81
C ALA A 53 1.88 9.73 -18.32
N LEU A 54 2.94 9.52 -19.11
CA LEU A 54 2.87 9.44 -20.57
C LEU A 54 1.98 8.28 -21.04
N THR A 55 2.09 7.11 -20.37
CA THR A 55 1.26 5.95 -20.70
C THR A 55 -0.23 6.24 -20.42
N HIS A 56 -0.54 6.87 -19.28
CA HIS A 56 -1.89 7.27 -18.93
C HIS A 56 -2.45 8.34 -19.86
N GLU A 57 -1.66 9.35 -20.19
CA GLU A 57 -2.04 10.41 -21.12
C GLU A 57 -2.43 9.82 -22.48
N LEU A 58 -1.57 8.96 -23.03
CA LEU A 58 -1.87 8.28 -24.29
C LEU A 58 -3.13 7.43 -24.19
N ARG A 59 -3.21 6.55 -23.17
CA ARG A 59 -4.30 5.59 -23.04
C ARG A 59 -5.64 6.26 -22.76
N TYR A 60 -5.69 7.06 -21.71
CA TYR A 60 -6.98 7.54 -21.20
C TYR A 60 -7.44 8.84 -21.81
N ASN A 61 -6.52 9.76 -22.13
CA ASN A 61 -6.90 11.05 -22.69
C ASN A 61 -6.97 11.02 -24.22
N TYR A 62 -5.96 10.44 -24.88
CA TYR A 62 -5.95 10.41 -26.34
C TYR A 62 -6.75 9.26 -26.95
N GLN A 63 -6.56 8.03 -26.47
CA GLN A 63 -7.30 6.88 -27.02
C GLN A 63 -8.76 6.83 -26.56
N LEU A 64 -9.03 7.04 -25.25
CA LEU A 64 -10.36 6.90 -24.67
C LEU A 64 -11.11 8.23 -24.51
N GLY A 65 -10.45 9.37 -24.65
CA GLY A 65 -11.07 10.69 -24.56
C GLY A 65 -11.61 11.04 -23.16
N LEU A 66 -11.04 10.47 -22.08
CA LEU A 66 -11.59 10.60 -20.72
C LEU A 66 -11.18 11.90 -20.02
N ASN A 67 -10.11 12.55 -20.46
CA ASN A 67 -9.57 13.76 -19.84
C ASN A 67 -9.24 13.62 -18.35
N ILE A 68 -8.59 12.50 -17.98
CA ILE A 68 -8.14 12.27 -16.60
C ILE A 68 -7.02 13.23 -16.23
N LYS A 69 -6.90 13.51 -14.94
CA LYS A 69 -5.75 14.24 -14.38
C LYS A 69 -4.66 13.26 -13.95
N PHE A 70 -3.40 13.67 -14.06
CA PHE A 70 -2.26 12.87 -13.60
C PHE A 70 -1.32 13.70 -12.74
N ILE A 71 -0.99 13.20 -11.52
CA ILE A 71 -0.07 13.86 -10.59
C ILE A 71 1.25 13.07 -10.57
N THR A 72 2.35 13.72 -11.00
CA THR A 72 3.71 13.15 -10.96
C THR A 72 4.49 13.55 -9.71
N GLN A 73 3.83 14.18 -8.74
CA GLN A 73 4.44 14.58 -7.48
C GLN A 73 4.55 13.38 -6.54
N ASP A 74 5.61 13.37 -5.72
CA ASP A 74 5.77 12.38 -4.65
C ASP A 74 4.63 12.51 -3.63
N ILE A 75 3.96 11.40 -3.32
CA ILE A 75 2.88 11.34 -2.33
C ILE A 75 3.35 11.75 -0.91
N MET A 76 4.64 11.61 -0.62
CA MET A 76 5.25 12.06 0.63
C MET A 76 5.45 13.58 0.70
N SER A 77 5.32 14.29 -0.41
CA SER A 77 5.41 15.75 -0.42
C SER A 77 4.32 16.39 0.45
N PRO A 78 4.65 17.36 1.31
CA PRO A 78 3.65 18.06 2.13
C PRO A 78 2.54 18.71 1.30
N GLN A 79 2.81 19.08 0.05
CA GLN A 79 1.87 19.73 -0.85
C GLN A 79 1.00 18.74 -1.65
N PHE A 80 1.24 17.43 -1.55
CA PHE A 80 0.53 16.43 -2.36
C PHE A 80 -0.98 16.46 -2.16
N ILE A 81 -1.45 16.53 -0.91
CA ILE A 81 -2.88 16.56 -0.59
C ILE A 81 -3.56 17.82 -1.15
N GLU A 82 -2.89 18.97 -1.07
CA GLU A 82 -3.41 20.22 -1.64
C GLU A 82 -3.51 20.14 -3.16
N GLU A 83 -2.47 19.62 -3.81
CA GLU A 83 -2.47 19.42 -5.26
C GLU A 83 -3.54 18.41 -5.68
N LEU A 84 -3.71 17.30 -4.96
CA LEU A 84 -4.76 16.32 -5.18
C LEU A 84 -6.15 16.98 -5.12
N LYS A 85 -6.44 17.74 -4.06
CA LYS A 85 -7.71 18.46 -3.89
C LYS A 85 -7.93 19.48 -5.01
N ARG A 86 -6.88 20.19 -5.41
CA ARG A 86 -6.93 21.14 -6.53
C ARG A 86 -7.29 20.47 -7.84
N GLN A 87 -6.68 19.31 -8.14
CA GLN A 87 -6.94 18.55 -9.37
C GLN A 87 -8.32 17.88 -9.39
N LEU A 88 -8.86 17.53 -8.23
CA LEU A 88 -10.21 16.98 -8.08
C LEU A 88 -11.31 18.03 -8.31
N GLU A 89 -11.01 19.34 -8.23
CA GLU A 89 -11.94 20.43 -8.51
C GLU A 89 -13.27 20.33 -7.71
N GLY A 90 -13.18 19.82 -6.47
CA GLY A 90 -14.34 19.62 -5.60
C GLY A 90 -15.16 18.35 -5.88
N ARG A 91 -14.73 17.50 -6.81
CA ARG A 91 -15.37 16.22 -7.07
C ARG A 91 -15.13 15.24 -5.92
N SER A 92 -16.18 14.53 -5.52
CA SER A 92 -16.04 13.41 -4.57
C SER A 92 -15.40 12.19 -5.23
N VAL A 93 -14.71 11.38 -4.42
CA VAL A 93 -14.08 10.13 -4.83
C VAL A 93 -14.79 8.98 -4.14
N ASP A 94 -15.40 8.08 -4.90
CA ASP A 94 -16.10 6.92 -4.35
C ASP A 94 -15.14 5.76 -4.05
N VAL A 95 -14.12 5.56 -4.89
CA VAL A 95 -13.15 4.47 -4.72
C VAL A 95 -11.71 4.98 -4.92
N VAL A 96 -10.82 4.54 -4.04
CA VAL A 96 -9.37 4.74 -4.19
C VAL A 96 -8.69 3.39 -4.34
N THR A 97 -7.92 3.21 -5.41
CA THR A 97 -7.04 2.05 -5.59
C THR A 97 -5.59 2.42 -5.39
N GLY A 98 -4.73 1.45 -5.09
CA GLY A 98 -3.29 1.69 -5.04
C GLY A 98 -2.48 0.51 -4.51
N GLY A 99 -1.18 0.50 -4.85
CA GLY A 99 -0.23 -0.51 -4.39
C GLY A 99 1.01 0.15 -3.77
N PRO A 100 0.91 0.77 -2.57
CA PRO A 100 2.07 1.40 -1.94
C PRO A 100 3.14 0.36 -1.61
N SER A 101 4.40 0.62 -1.98
CA SER A 101 5.53 -0.24 -1.64
C SER A 101 5.79 -0.21 -0.13
N CYS A 102 5.89 -1.40 0.48
CA CYS A 102 6.14 -1.56 1.92
C CYS A 102 7.61 -1.95 2.21
N GLN A 103 8.58 -1.42 1.46
CA GLN A 103 9.99 -1.80 1.62
C GLN A 103 10.63 -1.29 2.90
N SER A 104 10.17 -0.17 3.46
CA SER A 104 10.79 0.55 4.59
C SER A 104 10.02 0.51 5.91
N PHE A 105 9.05 -0.39 6.07
CA PHE A 105 8.31 -0.51 7.31
C PHE A 105 9.14 -1.25 8.35
N SER A 106 9.68 -0.56 9.35
CA SER A 106 10.38 -1.14 10.49
C SER A 106 9.43 -1.22 11.70
N LEU A 107 9.24 -2.43 12.24
CA LEU A 107 8.44 -2.70 13.44
C LEU A 107 9.22 -2.48 14.74
N SER A 108 10.31 -1.75 14.71
CA SER A 108 11.15 -1.53 15.88
C SER A 108 10.47 -0.60 16.88
N GLY A 109 9.94 -1.19 17.93
CA GLY A 109 9.34 -0.52 19.08
C GLY A 109 7.86 -0.81 19.25
N ARG A 110 7.50 -1.38 20.41
CA ARG A 110 6.11 -1.65 20.78
C ARG A 110 5.30 -0.33 20.77
N ARG A 111 4.29 -0.24 19.89
CA ARG A 111 3.10 0.61 20.03
C ARG A 111 3.23 2.13 19.87
N ARG A 112 4.26 2.74 19.26
CA ARG A 112 4.21 4.19 19.03
C ARG A 112 4.69 4.61 17.65
N LYS A 113 3.81 5.42 17.04
CA LYS A 113 4.00 6.33 15.91
C LYS A 113 5.32 6.09 15.16
N TYR A 114 5.23 5.24 14.15
CA TYR A 114 6.27 5.05 13.14
C TYR A 114 6.85 6.40 12.74
N ASP A 115 8.11 6.45 12.34
CA ASP A 115 8.59 7.62 11.62
C ASP A 115 7.71 7.74 10.37
N LYS A 116 6.64 8.56 10.51
CA LYS A 116 5.57 8.71 9.52
C LYS A 116 6.08 9.29 8.22
N ARG A 117 7.35 9.77 8.19
CA ARG A 117 7.89 10.59 7.10
C ARG A 117 8.29 9.80 5.87
N ASP A 118 8.66 8.52 6.01
CA ASP A 118 9.21 7.74 4.89
C ASP A 118 8.36 6.52 4.49
N ASN A 119 7.10 6.43 4.97
CA ASN A 119 6.26 5.27 4.71
C ASN A 119 5.12 5.59 3.74
N LEU A 120 5.25 5.12 2.50
CA LEU A 120 4.27 5.30 1.43
C LEU A 120 2.86 4.83 1.82
N PHE A 121 2.77 3.77 2.64
CA PHE A 121 1.49 3.27 3.15
C PHE A 121 0.77 4.30 4.01
N ILE A 122 1.48 4.97 4.93
CA ILE A 122 0.88 6.01 5.79
C ILE A 122 0.39 7.21 4.94
N HIS A 123 1.16 7.60 3.91
CA HIS A 123 0.73 8.67 3.00
C HIS A 123 -0.48 8.26 2.16
N TYR A 124 -0.58 6.98 1.77
CA TYR A 124 -1.79 6.43 1.16
C TYR A 124 -2.99 6.55 2.10
N LEU A 125 -2.86 6.15 3.37
CA LEU A 125 -3.94 6.27 4.36
C LEU A 125 -4.32 7.72 4.67
N LYS A 126 -3.38 8.66 4.60
CA LYS A 126 -3.71 10.10 4.70
C LYS A 126 -4.63 10.54 3.56
N VAL A 127 -4.38 10.09 2.32
CA VAL A 127 -5.31 10.37 1.20
C VAL A 127 -6.68 9.75 1.47
N ILE A 128 -6.74 8.53 2.00
CA ILE A 128 -8.02 7.87 2.37
C ILE A 128 -8.75 8.67 3.44
N SER A 129 -8.07 9.12 4.49
CA SER A 129 -8.65 9.96 5.55
C SER A 129 -9.21 11.29 5.02
N GLU A 130 -8.50 11.92 4.08
CA GLU A 130 -8.90 13.20 3.48
C GLU A 130 -10.08 13.08 2.52
N LEU A 131 -10.07 12.06 1.66
CA LEU A 131 -11.09 11.88 0.63
C LEU A 131 -12.31 11.10 1.11
N LYS A 132 -12.17 10.30 2.16
CA LYS A 132 -13.22 9.47 2.77
C LYS A 132 -14.01 8.66 1.73
N PRO A 133 -13.33 7.92 0.81
CA PRO A 133 -14.01 7.16 -0.23
C PRO A 133 -14.94 6.09 0.38
N LYS A 134 -15.94 5.63 -0.39
CA LYS A 134 -16.82 4.53 0.02
C LYS A 134 -16.05 3.22 0.16
N TYR A 135 -15.13 2.98 -0.75
CA TYR A 135 -14.21 1.84 -0.71
C TYR A 135 -12.80 2.28 -1.02
N PHE A 136 -11.83 1.58 -0.46
CA PHE A 136 -10.47 1.64 -0.97
C PHE A 136 -9.89 0.24 -1.10
N VAL A 137 -9.01 0.06 -2.08
CA VAL A 137 -8.31 -1.21 -2.35
C VAL A 137 -6.82 -0.95 -2.31
N MET A 138 -6.16 -1.54 -1.34
CA MET A 138 -4.70 -1.55 -1.26
C MET A 138 -4.17 -2.93 -1.63
N GLU A 139 -3.36 -2.99 -2.69
CA GLU A 139 -2.71 -4.22 -3.16
C GLU A 139 -1.29 -4.33 -2.63
N ASN A 140 -0.87 -5.56 -2.35
CA ASN A 140 0.52 -5.85 -2.03
C ASN A 140 0.90 -7.31 -2.36
N VAL A 141 2.18 -7.64 -2.22
CA VAL A 141 2.69 -9.00 -2.40
C VAL A 141 2.35 -9.89 -1.20
N ARG A 142 2.16 -11.22 -1.44
CA ARG A 142 1.78 -12.18 -0.38
C ARG A 142 2.73 -12.18 0.81
N GLY A 143 4.02 -11.91 0.59
CA GLY A 143 5.02 -11.89 1.67
C GLY A 143 4.72 -10.91 2.80
N ILE A 144 3.85 -9.90 2.57
CA ILE A 144 3.44 -8.94 3.60
C ILE A 144 2.71 -9.60 4.78
N LEU A 145 2.01 -10.71 4.56
CA LEU A 145 1.23 -11.40 5.58
C LEU A 145 2.11 -12.11 6.62
N THR A 146 3.28 -12.58 6.21
CA THR A 146 4.20 -13.34 7.06
C THR A 146 5.39 -12.52 7.54
N LYS A 147 5.56 -11.30 7.02
CA LYS A 147 6.62 -10.40 7.42
C LYS A 147 6.56 -10.13 8.92
N ASP A 148 7.70 -10.28 9.60
CA ASP A 148 7.85 -10.12 11.05
C ASP A 148 6.81 -10.94 11.84
N HIS A 149 6.67 -12.23 11.48
CA HIS A 149 5.74 -13.18 12.11
C HIS A 149 4.27 -12.70 12.14
N GLY A 150 3.85 -11.91 11.13
CA GLY A 150 2.48 -11.40 10.99
C GLY A 150 2.22 -10.07 11.72
N ALA A 151 3.18 -9.55 12.46
CA ALA A 151 3.04 -8.26 13.16
C ALA A 151 2.80 -7.10 12.19
N PHE A 152 3.40 -7.18 10.98
CA PHE A 152 3.22 -6.19 9.93
C PHE A 152 1.77 -6.12 9.42
N LYS A 153 1.13 -7.27 9.18
CA LYS A 153 -0.29 -7.36 8.83
C LYS A 153 -1.17 -6.71 9.90
N ALA A 154 -0.92 -7.05 11.18
CA ALA A 154 -1.67 -6.49 12.30
C ALA A 154 -1.53 -4.97 12.39
N ALA A 155 -0.31 -4.44 12.17
CA ALA A 155 -0.07 -3.00 12.15
C ALA A 155 -0.86 -2.29 11.03
N ILE A 156 -0.87 -2.84 9.81
CA ILE A 156 -1.67 -2.29 8.70
C ILE A 156 -3.16 -2.25 9.06
N LEU A 157 -3.70 -3.35 9.58
CA LEU A 157 -5.11 -3.41 9.95
C LEU A 157 -5.47 -2.39 11.05
N ASN A 158 -4.59 -2.21 12.03
CA ASN A 158 -4.79 -1.23 13.09
C ASN A 158 -4.74 0.21 12.57
N GLU A 159 -3.80 0.54 11.69
CA GLU A 159 -3.74 1.87 11.07
C GLU A 159 -4.98 2.17 10.22
N ILE A 160 -5.52 1.19 9.51
CA ILE A 160 -6.78 1.37 8.77
C ILE A 160 -7.96 1.58 9.73
N ARG A 161 -8.04 0.82 10.81
CA ARG A 161 -9.08 0.96 11.84
C ARG A 161 -8.99 2.29 12.57
N SER A 162 -7.80 2.87 12.68
CA SER A 162 -7.60 4.18 13.33
C SER A 162 -8.08 5.39 12.51
N ILE A 163 -8.51 5.19 11.25
CA ILE A 163 -9.07 6.28 10.46
C ILE A 163 -10.45 6.65 10.99
N ILE A 164 -10.60 7.88 11.48
CA ILE A 164 -11.80 8.36 12.18
C ILE A 164 -12.51 9.49 11.42
N ASP A 165 -13.79 9.69 11.74
CA ASP A 165 -14.51 10.90 11.41
C ASP A 165 -14.28 11.95 12.49
N GLU A 166 -13.55 13.01 12.15
CA GLU A 166 -13.19 14.07 13.10
C GLU A 166 -14.40 14.73 13.77
N LYS A 167 -15.51 14.92 13.03
CA LYS A 167 -16.72 15.53 13.59
C LYS A 167 -17.40 14.62 14.59
N LEU A 168 -17.45 13.31 14.30
CA LEU A 168 -17.98 12.33 15.24
C LEU A 168 -17.06 12.18 16.44
N ALA A 169 -15.73 12.19 16.23
CA ALA A 169 -14.75 12.11 17.30
C ALA A 169 -14.84 13.32 18.26
N GLN A 170 -15.04 14.54 17.74
CA GLN A 170 -15.28 15.72 18.57
C GLN A 170 -16.54 15.58 19.43
N LYS A 171 -17.66 15.12 18.84
CA LYS A 171 -18.89 14.86 19.60
C LYS A 171 -18.70 13.76 20.65
N PHE A 172 -17.95 12.73 20.30
CA PHE A 172 -17.62 11.64 21.23
C PHE A 172 -16.87 12.15 22.45
N ILE A 173 -15.84 13.00 22.28
CA ILE A 173 -15.10 13.58 23.40
C ILE A 173 -16.02 14.37 24.32
N ILE A 174 -16.91 15.21 23.77
CA ILE A 174 -17.89 15.97 24.56
C ILE A 174 -18.79 14.99 25.33
N TYR A 175 -19.29 13.95 24.67
CA TYR A 175 -20.14 12.95 25.30
C TYR A 175 -19.42 12.20 26.45
N VAL A 176 -18.13 11.84 26.25
CA VAL A 176 -17.32 11.23 27.30
C VAL A 176 -17.18 12.17 28.50
N GLU A 177 -16.85 13.45 28.26
CA GLU A 177 -16.69 14.45 29.31
C GLU A 177 -17.96 14.63 30.17
N GLU A 178 -19.15 14.62 29.53
CA GLU A 178 -20.45 14.68 30.19
C GLU A 178 -20.84 13.35 30.88
N SER A 179 -20.22 12.24 30.50
CA SER A 179 -20.54 10.90 31.02
C SER A 179 -19.64 10.46 32.16
N LEU A 180 -18.50 11.12 32.38
CA LEU A 180 -17.60 10.84 33.49
C LEU A 180 -18.32 11.05 34.83
N ASP A 181 -18.08 10.14 35.78
CA ASP A 181 -18.67 10.17 37.11
C ASP A 181 -18.35 11.49 37.83
N GLN A 182 -19.29 11.98 38.63
CA GLN A 182 -19.11 13.21 39.41
C GLN A 182 -18.04 13.05 40.51
N GLU A 183 -17.80 11.83 40.97
CA GLU A 183 -16.79 11.52 41.97
C GLU A 183 -15.36 11.52 41.43
N ILE A 184 -15.19 11.50 40.09
CA ILE A 184 -13.85 11.56 39.47
C ILE A 184 -13.22 12.93 39.70
N SER A 185 -11.97 13.00 40.09
CA SER A 185 -11.27 14.26 40.33
C SER A 185 -11.14 15.11 39.06
N ASP A 186 -11.08 16.43 39.22
CA ASP A 186 -10.81 17.35 38.10
C ASP A 186 -9.47 17.02 37.40
N PHE A 187 -8.49 16.52 38.15
CA PHE A 187 -7.22 16.08 37.62
C PHE A 187 -7.39 14.89 36.66
N MET A 188 -8.04 13.81 37.11
CA MET A 188 -8.25 12.63 36.27
C MET A 188 -9.15 12.93 35.07
N ARG A 189 -10.20 13.76 35.25
CA ARG A 189 -11.03 14.25 34.15
C ARG A 189 -10.19 14.95 33.08
N SER A 190 -9.33 15.88 33.50
CA SER A 190 -8.42 16.59 32.59
C SER A 190 -7.45 15.63 31.88
N VAL A 191 -6.87 14.69 32.59
CA VAL A 191 -5.94 13.68 32.04
C VAL A 191 -6.63 12.83 30.97
N LEU A 192 -7.81 12.27 31.24
CA LEU A 192 -8.54 11.41 30.31
C LEU A 192 -8.97 12.16 29.04
N ILE A 193 -9.51 13.36 29.18
CA ILE A 193 -9.96 14.17 28.03
C ILE A 193 -8.80 14.65 27.18
N ASN A 194 -7.70 15.10 27.79
CA ASN A 194 -6.52 15.48 27.01
C ASN A 194 -5.83 14.27 26.36
N LYS A 195 -5.84 13.10 27.00
CA LYS A 195 -5.36 11.85 26.39
C LYS A 195 -6.20 11.49 25.16
N LEU A 196 -7.52 11.55 25.23
CA LEU A 196 -8.41 11.32 24.07
C LEU A 196 -8.13 12.29 22.92
N LYS A 197 -8.06 13.60 23.22
CA LYS A 197 -7.76 14.62 22.20
C LYS A 197 -6.41 14.36 21.53
N TRP A 198 -5.40 14.08 22.33
CA TRP A 198 -4.07 13.79 21.83
C TRP A 198 -4.06 12.56 20.92
N GLU A 199 -4.66 11.43 21.35
CA GLU A 199 -4.63 10.20 20.56
C GLU A 199 -5.51 10.27 19.30
N LEU A 200 -6.70 10.87 19.38
CA LEU A 200 -7.63 10.92 18.25
C LEU A 200 -7.22 11.95 17.19
N PHE A 201 -6.62 13.08 17.58
CA PHE A 201 -6.33 14.18 16.65
C PHE A 201 -4.83 14.46 16.47
N ASP A 202 -3.94 13.68 17.08
CA ASP A 202 -2.51 13.99 17.15
C ASP A 202 -2.24 15.40 17.71
N ASP A 203 -3.09 15.84 18.65
CA ASP A 203 -3.08 17.17 19.21
C ASP A 203 -1.92 17.36 20.20
N SER A 204 -0.85 18.01 19.75
CA SER A 204 0.32 18.29 20.57
C SER A 204 0.02 19.22 21.77
N ALA A 205 -0.96 20.13 21.63
CA ALA A 205 -1.34 21.00 22.73
C ALA A 205 -2.07 20.21 23.84
N ALA A 206 -2.92 19.26 23.45
CA ALA A 206 -3.56 18.35 24.41
C ALA A 206 -2.53 17.44 25.11
N LYS A 207 -1.49 16.96 24.39
CA LYS A 207 -0.37 16.24 24.97
C LYS A 207 0.38 17.07 26.01
N ASP A 208 0.64 18.32 25.71
CA ASP A 208 1.30 19.25 26.63
C ASP A 208 0.46 19.51 27.87
N GLU A 209 -0.84 19.73 27.73
CA GLU A 209 -1.76 19.93 28.86
C GLU A 209 -1.88 18.66 29.74
N TYR A 210 -1.91 17.47 29.12
CA TYR A 210 -1.84 16.20 29.83
C TYR A 210 -0.59 16.09 30.72
N LEU A 211 0.59 16.41 30.17
CA LEU A 211 1.87 16.32 30.92
C LEU A 211 1.98 17.43 31.97
N LYS A 212 1.46 18.63 31.70
CA LYS A 212 1.38 19.72 32.69
C LYS A 212 0.47 19.38 33.86
N ALA A 213 -0.66 18.71 33.62
CA ALA A 213 -1.56 18.25 34.68
C ALA A 213 -0.85 17.27 35.63
N ILE A 214 -0.11 16.28 35.07
CA ILE A 214 0.68 15.33 35.86
C ILE A 214 1.76 16.08 36.66
N GLU A 215 2.49 17.00 36.05
CA GLU A 215 3.55 17.78 36.73
C GLU A 215 2.99 18.60 37.88
N ALA A 216 1.85 19.27 37.67
CA ALA A 216 1.20 20.10 38.70
C ALA A 216 0.73 19.23 39.88
N LYS A 217 0.02 18.13 39.61
CA LYS A 217 -0.47 17.20 40.64
C LYS A 217 0.69 16.55 41.42
N PHE A 218 1.77 16.15 40.73
CA PHE A 218 2.95 15.61 41.38
C PHE A 218 3.67 16.64 42.27
N LYS A 219 3.72 17.90 41.84
CA LYS A 219 4.28 18.99 42.62
C LYS A 219 3.43 19.30 43.87
N GLU A 220 2.11 19.21 43.76
CA GLU A 220 1.18 19.36 44.90
C GLU A 220 1.39 18.19 45.88
N TYR A 221 1.36 16.96 45.39
CA TYR A 221 1.58 15.75 46.18
C TYR A 221 2.89 15.80 46.96
N THR A 222 4.00 16.19 46.31
CA THR A 222 5.33 16.25 46.95
C THR A 222 5.48 17.37 47.97
N LYS A 223 4.64 18.44 47.94
CA LYS A 223 4.63 19.48 48.98
C LYS A 223 4.01 19.02 50.31
N GLY A 224 3.08 18.05 50.24
CA GLY A 224 2.41 17.50 51.42
C GLY A 224 3.21 16.44 52.18
N LEU A 225 4.32 15.96 51.56
CA LEU A 225 5.14 14.91 52.19
C LEU A 225 5.98 15.43 53.37
N PRO A 226 6.04 14.73 54.52
CA PRO A 226 6.88 15.12 55.66
C PRO A 226 8.37 15.06 55.28
N TYR A 227 9.21 15.89 55.97
CA TYR A 227 10.64 16.03 55.73
C TYR A 227 11.36 14.67 55.68
N GLN A 228 12.03 14.35 54.57
CA GLN A 228 12.35 12.97 54.24
C GLN A 228 13.88 12.69 54.09
N THR A 229 14.20 11.39 54.08
CA THR A 229 15.53 10.81 53.93
C THR A 229 16.10 10.99 52.53
N SER A 230 17.44 10.93 52.34
CA SER A 230 18.13 11.07 51.03
C SER A 230 17.59 10.12 49.92
N LYS A 231 16.89 9.04 50.26
CA LYS A 231 16.33 8.09 49.33
C LYS A 231 15.03 8.62 48.67
N SER A 232 14.19 9.31 49.44
CA SER A 232 12.97 9.91 48.90
C SER A 232 13.24 11.08 47.95
N ASP A 233 14.31 11.82 48.19
CA ASP A 233 14.73 12.89 47.26
C ASP A 233 15.17 12.32 45.90
N SER A 234 15.80 11.13 45.91
CA SER A 234 16.17 10.41 44.67
C SER A 234 14.93 9.99 43.86
N ASP A 235 13.91 9.42 44.52
CA ASP A 235 12.69 8.95 43.87
C ASP A 235 11.85 10.12 43.31
N ILE A 236 11.73 11.21 44.05
CA ILE A 236 11.07 12.45 43.58
C ILE A 236 11.79 13.00 42.34
N ASN A 237 13.12 13.01 42.33
CA ASN A 237 13.89 13.47 41.19
C ASN A 237 13.76 12.53 39.99
N THR A 238 13.64 11.21 40.21
CA THR A 238 13.37 10.24 39.14
C THR A 238 12.04 10.54 38.43
N VAL A 239 10.97 10.79 39.17
CA VAL A 239 9.66 11.14 38.57
C VAL A 239 9.73 12.50 37.84
N ARG A 240 10.35 13.52 38.43
CA ARG A 240 10.54 14.84 37.78
C ARG A 240 11.34 14.71 36.47
N HIS A 241 12.42 13.96 36.50
CA HIS A 241 13.24 13.73 35.32
C HIS A 241 12.45 12.94 34.25
N GLY A 242 11.69 11.93 34.66
CA GLY A 242 10.81 11.16 33.79
C GLY A 242 9.78 12.06 33.07
N ILE A 243 9.14 12.99 33.77
CA ILE A 243 8.19 13.95 33.15
C ILE A 243 8.91 14.79 32.06
N ILE A 244 10.14 15.26 32.31
CA ILE A 244 10.93 16.00 31.32
C ILE A 244 11.25 15.11 30.10
N LEU A 245 11.59 13.85 30.32
CA LEU A 245 11.84 12.90 29.25
C LEU A 245 10.58 12.64 28.42
N LEU A 246 9.41 12.50 29.04
CA LEU A 246 8.14 12.31 28.34
C LEU A 246 7.72 13.55 27.51
N LYS A 247 8.01 14.78 28.00
CA LYS A 247 7.83 16.01 27.22
C LYS A 247 8.66 16.01 25.92
N ASN A 248 9.82 15.36 25.93
CA ASN A 248 10.72 15.22 24.80
C ASN A 248 10.61 13.86 24.09
N SER A 249 9.52 13.14 24.27
CA SER A 249 9.29 11.78 23.74
C SER A 249 9.50 11.72 22.22
N ASP A 250 8.98 12.67 21.45
CA ASP A 250 9.08 12.66 19.99
C ASP A 250 10.52 12.85 19.50
N ALA A 251 11.30 13.72 20.17
CA ALA A 251 12.72 13.90 19.86
C ALA A 251 13.56 12.65 20.22
N ARG A 252 13.26 12.03 21.37
CA ARG A 252 13.91 10.77 21.78
C ARG A 252 13.60 9.64 20.83
N GLN A 253 12.35 9.50 20.41
CA GLN A 253 11.94 8.49 19.45
C GLN A 253 12.64 8.66 18.10
N THR A 254 12.86 9.89 17.67
CA THR A 254 13.64 10.19 16.45
C THR A 254 15.09 9.70 16.58
N ILE A 255 15.71 9.89 17.74
CA ILE A 255 17.08 9.38 18.02
C ILE A 255 17.10 7.85 17.99
N ILE A 256 16.16 7.21 18.67
CA ILE A 256 16.01 5.74 18.70
C ILE A 256 15.88 5.19 17.29
N ASN A 257 14.97 5.74 16.49
CA ASN A 257 14.74 5.31 15.10
C ASN A 257 15.99 5.48 14.24
N THR A 258 16.71 6.58 14.41
CA THR A 258 17.99 6.83 13.69
C THR A 258 19.04 5.77 14.05
N LEU A 259 19.21 5.45 15.33
CA LEU A 259 20.14 4.42 15.80
C LEU A 259 19.78 3.03 15.28
N MET A 260 18.49 2.69 15.27
CA MET A 260 18.00 1.42 14.72
C MET A 260 18.25 1.32 13.21
N HIS A 261 17.99 2.38 12.46
CA HIS A 261 18.26 2.43 11.03
C HIS A 261 19.75 2.25 10.74
N GLN A 262 20.60 2.97 11.46
CA GLN A 262 22.06 2.84 11.32
C GLN A 262 22.54 1.43 11.70
N LYS A 263 21.99 0.82 12.75
CA LYS A 263 22.30 -0.57 13.11
C LYS A 263 21.94 -1.57 12.00
N ALA A 264 20.83 -1.35 11.31
CA ALA A 264 20.39 -2.21 10.22
C ALA A 264 21.17 -1.99 8.91
N GLU A 265 21.58 -0.76 8.63
CA GLU A 265 22.27 -0.36 7.39
C GLU A 265 23.77 -0.70 7.42
N PHE A 266 24.41 -0.47 8.57
CA PHE A 266 25.78 -0.88 8.81
C PHE A 266 25.76 -2.26 9.48
N TYR A 267 25.90 -3.33 8.73
CA TYR A 267 26.21 -4.67 9.23
C TYR A 267 27.50 -4.56 10.09
N ILE A 268 27.32 -4.17 11.35
CA ILE A 268 28.44 -4.03 12.28
C ILE A 268 28.70 -5.44 12.81
N ASP A 269 29.71 -6.09 12.27
CA ASP A 269 30.26 -7.38 12.75
C ASP A 269 30.80 -7.33 14.20
N ASN A 270 30.47 -6.28 14.94
CA ASN A 270 30.89 -6.07 16.32
C ASN A 270 29.70 -6.25 17.27
N ASP A 271 29.45 -7.50 17.67
CA ASP A 271 28.38 -7.90 18.61
C ASP A 271 28.27 -7.00 19.85
N ASN A 272 29.41 -6.54 20.38
CA ASN A 272 29.46 -5.69 21.58
C ASN A 272 28.91 -4.25 21.34
N PHE A 273 29.02 -3.70 20.15
CA PHE A 273 28.46 -2.37 19.85
C PHE A 273 26.96 -2.44 19.57
N ALA A 274 26.51 -3.48 18.87
CA ALA A 274 25.10 -3.74 18.65
C ALA A 274 24.34 -3.95 19.98
N GLU A 275 24.90 -4.71 20.92
CA GLU A 275 24.35 -4.94 22.26
C GLU A 275 24.26 -3.64 23.07
N LYS A 276 25.26 -2.75 22.97
CA LYS A 276 25.21 -1.43 23.63
C LYS A 276 24.12 -0.52 23.05
N ILE A 277 23.91 -0.55 21.75
CA ILE A 277 22.80 0.19 21.12
C ILE A 277 21.46 -0.34 21.63
N ASP A 278 21.28 -1.66 21.68
CA ASP A 278 20.05 -2.27 22.19
C ASP A 278 19.82 -1.91 23.67
N THR A 279 20.84 -2.03 24.49
CA THR A 279 20.78 -1.64 25.91
C THR A 279 20.42 -0.17 26.09
N PHE A 280 20.96 0.72 25.25
CA PHE A 280 20.62 2.14 25.27
C PHE A 280 19.16 2.36 24.88
N ILE A 281 18.70 1.74 23.77
CA ILE A 281 17.33 1.85 23.29
C ILE A 281 16.34 1.35 24.36
N ASP A 282 16.63 0.19 24.97
CA ASP A 282 15.79 -0.42 25.99
C ASP A 282 15.69 0.43 27.25
N SER A 283 16.75 1.15 27.61
CA SER A 283 16.76 2.05 28.78
C SER A 283 16.22 3.45 28.50
N TYR A 284 16.12 3.84 27.23
CA TYR A 284 15.78 5.22 26.84
C TYR A 284 14.41 5.37 26.17
N ASN A 285 13.69 4.26 25.96
CA ASN A 285 12.32 4.29 25.43
C ASN A 285 11.30 4.77 26.49
N ASP A 286 10.09 5.15 26.03
CA ASP A 286 9.06 5.69 26.91
C ASP A 286 8.58 4.64 27.94
N ASP A 287 8.53 3.35 27.62
CA ASP A 287 8.11 2.29 28.52
C ASP A 287 9.08 2.14 29.71
N ALA A 288 10.39 2.23 29.45
CA ALA A 288 11.39 2.21 30.49
C ALA A 288 11.26 3.42 31.43
N VAL A 289 11.09 4.63 30.85
CA VAL A 289 10.89 5.86 31.61
C VAL A 289 9.66 5.76 32.51
N ILE A 290 8.52 5.30 31.98
CA ILE A 290 7.28 5.13 32.74
C ILE A 290 7.45 4.08 33.84
N SER A 291 8.08 2.96 33.54
CA SER A 291 8.35 1.90 34.52
C SER A 291 9.20 2.39 35.68
N GLU A 292 10.24 3.17 35.41
CA GLU A 292 11.08 3.77 36.45
C GLU A 292 10.32 4.80 37.28
N MET A 293 9.50 5.66 36.65
CA MET A 293 8.63 6.62 37.36
C MET A 293 7.65 5.89 38.28
N GLN A 294 6.96 4.87 37.79
CA GLN A 294 6.01 4.09 38.58
C GLN A 294 6.67 3.33 39.73
N LYS A 295 7.88 2.80 39.50
CA LYS A 295 8.68 2.17 40.54
C LYS A 295 9.09 3.17 41.62
N ALA A 296 9.54 4.37 41.22
CA ALA A 296 9.91 5.43 42.16
C ALA A 296 8.72 5.90 43.01
N LEU A 297 7.52 5.93 42.43
CA LEU A 297 6.29 6.20 43.16
C LEU A 297 5.96 5.09 44.14
N SER A 298 6.08 3.80 43.77
CA SER A 298 5.64 2.64 44.61
C SER A 298 6.46 2.39 45.86
N VAL A 299 7.68 2.95 45.96
CA VAL A 299 8.58 2.74 47.11
C VAL A 299 8.23 3.62 48.34
N ASN A 300 7.44 4.68 48.19
CA ASN A 300 7.22 5.71 49.19
C ASN A 300 5.83 5.69 49.88
N ILE A 301 5.06 4.57 49.79
CA ILE A 301 3.68 4.53 50.31
C ILE A 301 3.67 4.00 51.75
N GLU A 302 3.92 4.88 52.70
CA GLU A 302 3.47 4.71 54.10
C GLU A 302 2.59 5.93 54.52
N VAL A 303 1.94 6.63 53.60
CA VAL A 303 1.12 7.80 53.88
C VAL A 303 -0.33 7.52 53.52
N ASP A 304 -1.23 7.93 54.41
CA ASP A 304 -2.68 7.74 54.44
C ASP A 304 -3.44 8.43 53.27
N ASP A 305 -2.73 8.98 52.25
CA ASP A 305 -3.30 9.61 51.07
C ASP A 305 -3.17 8.70 49.83
N SER A 306 -3.92 7.59 49.85
CA SER A 306 -3.96 6.61 48.77
C SER A 306 -4.48 7.17 47.45
N ASP A 307 -5.34 8.20 47.46
CA ASP A 307 -6.09 8.67 46.27
C ASP A 307 -5.21 9.51 45.37
N GLY A 308 -4.46 10.48 45.90
CA GLY A 308 -3.59 11.33 45.07
C GLY A 308 -2.43 10.58 44.41
N TYR A 309 -1.89 9.58 45.11
CA TYR A 309 -0.86 8.67 44.60
C TYR A 309 -1.41 7.82 43.44
N ASN A 310 -2.55 7.14 43.63
CA ASN A 310 -3.16 6.25 42.64
C ASN A 310 -3.51 7.01 41.33
N GLU A 311 -4.00 8.22 41.46
CA GLU A 311 -4.29 9.07 40.31
C GLU A 311 -3.02 9.41 39.50
N ILE A 312 -1.93 9.81 40.14
CA ILE A 312 -0.65 10.10 39.47
C ILE A 312 -0.08 8.85 38.80
N TYR A 313 -0.10 7.71 39.53
CA TYR A 313 0.37 6.42 39.01
C TYR A 313 -0.41 6.00 37.75
N THR A 314 -1.73 6.09 37.79
CA THR A 314 -2.63 5.81 36.66
C THR A 314 -2.37 6.77 35.50
N ALA A 315 -2.27 8.06 35.77
CA ALA A 315 -2.02 9.07 34.75
C ALA A 315 -0.67 8.84 34.03
N ILE A 316 0.39 8.51 34.77
CA ILE A 316 1.70 8.18 34.15
C ILE A 316 1.58 6.91 33.28
N GLY A 317 0.89 5.89 33.76
CA GLY A 317 0.67 4.64 33.04
C GLY A 317 -0.15 4.81 31.74
N LEU A 318 -1.08 5.77 31.72
CA LEU A 318 -1.89 6.06 30.53
C LEU A 318 -1.07 6.63 29.37
N PHE A 319 0.11 7.21 29.61
CA PHE A 319 0.90 7.83 28.54
C PHE A 319 1.20 6.86 27.40
N ASN A 320 1.51 5.60 27.68
CA ASN A 320 1.83 4.57 26.69
C ASN A 320 0.64 3.66 26.31
N LYS A 321 -0.52 3.85 26.92
CA LYS A 321 -1.71 3.07 26.56
C LYS A 321 -2.24 3.47 25.18
N THR A 322 -2.72 2.47 24.42
CA THR A 322 -3.45 2.70 23.18
C THR A 322 -4.78 3.41 23.45
N ILE A 323 -5.42 3.87 22.40
CA ILE A 323 -6.74 4.50 22.51
C ILE A 323 -7.77 3.51 23.08
N GLU A 324 -7.75 2.25 22.68
CA GLU A 324 -8.64 1.20 23.19
C GLU A 324 -8.41 0.97 24.68
N GLU A 325 -7.15 0.83 25.12
CA GLU A 325 -6.79 0.69 26.54
C GLU A 325 -7.15 1.94 27.35
N THR A 326 -7.15 3.11 26.72
CA THR A 326 -7.60 4.37 27.34
C THR A 326 -9.12 4.38 27.50
N ILE A 327 -9.85 3.89 26.51
CA ILE A 327 -11.31 3.73 26.58
C ILE A 327 -11.69 2.76 27.69
N ASP A 328 -10.95 1.66 27.89
CA ASP A 328 -11.20 0.73 29.01
C ASP A 328 -11.12 1.45 30.37
N VAL A 329 -10.10 2.31 30.56
CA VAL A 329 -9.98 3.13 31.78
C VAL A 329 -11.11 4.17 31.90
N ILE A 330 -11.54 4.75 30.80
CA ILE A 330 -12.68 5.68 30.78
C ILE A 330 -13.96 4.96 31.19
N LEU A 331 -14.19 3.73 30.72
CA LEU A 331 -15.38 2.95 31.07
C LEU A 331 -15.46 2.64 32.56
N GLU A 332 -14.31 2.40 33.22
CA GLU A 332 -14.25 2.26 34.68
C GLU A 332 -14.59 3.57 35.41
N SER A 333 -14.48 4.71 34.73
CA SER A 333 -14.68 6.06 35.24
C SER A 333 -16.03 6.68 34.83
N VAL A 334 -16.88 5.90 34.18
CA VAL A 334 -18.21 6.32 33.68
C VAL A 334 -19.28 5.53 34.39
N GLN A 335 -20.43 6.15 34.67
CA GLN A 335 -21.60 5.50 35.24
C GLN A 335 -22.00 4.26 34.44
N ASP A 336 -22.31 3.15 35.11
CA ASP A 336 -22.60 1.85 34.49
C ASP A 336 -23.65 1.91 33.37
N GLU A 337 -24.68 2.75 33.55
CA GLU A 337 -25.75 2.95 32.57
C GLU A 337 -25.28 3.56 31.25
N ARG A 338 -24.15 4.27 31.25
CA ARG A 338 -23.58 4.97 30.08
C ARG A 338 -22.44 4.21 29.39
N GLN A 339 -21.87 3.20 30.04
CA GLN A 339 -20.70 2.47 29.50
C GLN A 339 -20.96 1.87 28.12
N GLN A 340 -22.13 1.26 27.93
CA GLN A 340 -22.49 0.66 26.65
C GLN A 340 -22.57 1.71 25.54
N LEU A 341 -23.15 2.88 25.82
CA LEU A 341 -23.28 3.95 24.84
C LEU A 341 -21.93 4.61 24.52
N VAL A 342 -21.02 4.72 25.51
CA VAL A 342 -19.63 5.17 25.25
C VAL A 342 -18.93 4.23 24.28
N LYS A 343 -19.06 2.90 24.43
CA LYS A 343 -18.51 1.91 23.49
C LYS A 343 -19.10 2.07 22.09
N GLU A 344 -20.43 2.15 21.98
CA GLU A 344 -21.11 2.31 20.71
C GLU A 344 -20.72 3.61 19.98
N GLN A 345 -20.57 4.70 20.72
CA GLN A 345 -20.10 5.96 20.16
C GLN A 345 -18.63 5.90 19.75
N PHE A 346 -17.76 5.27 20.55
CA PHE A 346 -16.37 5.03 20.18
C PHE A 346 -16.27 4.20 18.91
N ASP A 347 -17.03 3.12 18.80
CA ASP A 347 -17.08 2.33 17.57
C ASP A 347 -17.56 3.18 16.38
N SER A 348 -18.50 4.11 16.59
CA SER A 348 -19.07 4.92 15.53
C SER A 348 -18.12 5.94 14.92
N ILE A 349 -17.08 6.40 15.65
CA ILE A 349 -16.12 7.38 15.12
C ILE A 349 -15.22 6.82 14.04
N HIS A 350 -14.97 5.51 14.03
CA HIS A 350 -14.14 4.88 13.00
C HIS A 350 -14.84 4.87 11.64
N LEU A 351 -14.12 5.27 10.59
CA LEU A 351 -14.71 5.41 9.24
C LEU A 351 -14.86 4.10 8.51
N TYR A 352 -13.92 3.17 8.68
CA TYR A 352 -13.83 1.97 7.86
C TYR A 352 -13.96 0.69 8.67
N ASN A 353 -14.72 -0.24 8.11
CA ASN A 353 -14.66 -1.64 8.44
C ASN A 353 -13.65 -2.33 7.52
N ILE A 354 -12.77 -3.14 8.08
CA ILE A 354 -11.82 -3.95 7.34
C ILE A 354 -11.81 -5.37 7.90
N GLN A 355 -11.87 -6.36 7.01
CA GLN A 355 -11.72 -7.76 7.34
C GLN A 355 -10.27 -8.23 7.16
N GLU A 356 -10.03 -9.52 7.40
CA GLU A 356 -8.75 -10.14 7.07
C GLU A 356 -8.42 -9.92 5.58
N PRO A 357 -7.14 -9.70 5.24
CA PRO A 357 -6.72 -9.47 3.88
C PRO A 357 -7.07 -10.64 2.96
N ILE A 358 -7.58 -10.32 1.77
CA ILE A 358 -8.00 -11.30 0.78
C ILE A 358 -6.79 -11.68 -0.07
N VAL A 359 -6.44 -12.98 -0.13
CA VAL A 359 -5.42 -13.48 -1.05
C VAL A 359 -6.10 -13.87 -2.36
N VAL A 360 -5.62 -13.30 -3.46
CA VAL A 360 -6.11 -13.55 -4.82
C VAL A 360 -4.99 -14.11 -5.70
N ASN A 361 -5.34 -15.00 -6.63
CA ASN A 361 -4.42 -15.47 -7.66
C ASN A 361 -4.96 -15.08 -9.03
N SER A 362 -4.14 -14.46 -9.85
CA SER A 362 -4.53 -13.94 -11.16
C SER A 362 -5.11 -15.00 -12.11
N ILE A 363 -4.72 -16.28 -11.96
CA ILE A 363 -5.29 -17.38 -12.76
C ILE A 363 -6.81 -17.53 -12.58
N ASP A 364 -7.33 -17.22 -11.40
CA ASP A 364 -8.75 -17.33 -11.09
C ASP A 364 -9.61 -16.31 -11.86
N TYR A 365 -8.96 -15.38 -12.52
CA TYR A 365 -9.57 -14.26 -13.25
C TYR A 365 -9.27 -14.26 -14.76
N GLY A 366 -8.76 -15.37 -15.30
CA GLY A 366 -8.48 -15.49 -16.73
C GLY A 366 -7.15 -14.87 -17.18
N VAL A 367 -6.23 -14.65 -16.24
CA VAL A 367 -4.87 -14.18 -16.56
C VAL A 367 -3.95 -15.39 -16.78
N PRO A 368 -3.23 -15.50 -17.90
CA PRO A 368 -2.35 -16.63 -18.20
C PRO A 368 -1.05 -16.62 -17.37
N GLN A 369 -1.16 -16.27 -16.10
CA GLN A 369 -0.03 -16.10 -15.17
C GLN A 369 -0.43 -16.46 -13.74
N LYS A 370 0.44 -17.19 -13.05
CA LYS A 370 0.32 -17.45 -11.60
C LYS A 370 0.94 -16.30 -10.83
N ARG A 371 0.08 -15.38 -10.35
CA ARG A 371 0.49 -14.21 -9.58
C ARG A 371 -0.42 -14.03 -8.38
N GLU A 372 0.12 -14.33 -7.20
CA GLU A 372 -0.61 -14.13 -5.94
C GLU A 372 -0.45 -12.69 -5.44
N ARG A 373 -1.55 -12.11 -4.99
CA ARG A 373 -1.59 -10.78 -4.40
C ARG A 373 -2.48 -10.75 -3.17
N VAL A 374 -2.22 -9.81 -2.30
CA VAL A 374 -2.99 -9.56 -1.10
C VAL A 374 -3.72 -8.24 -1.25
N LEU A 375 -5.01 -8.25 -0.94
CA LEU A 375 -5.87 -7.09 -0.99
C LEU A 375 -6.31 -6.71 0.43
N PHE A 376 -6.09 -5.47 0.80
CA PHE A 376 -6.71 -4.84 1.96
C PHE A 376 -7.84 -3.97 1.43
N ILE A 377 -9.09 -4.34 1.71
CA ILE A 377 -10.26 -3.62 1.23
C ILE A 377 -10.95 -2.97 2.42
N GLY A 378 -10.84 -1.64 2.49
CA GLY A 378 -11.57 -0.85 3.48
C GLY A 378 -12.94 -0.48 2.94
N CYS A 379 -13.97 -0.81 3.71
CA CYS A 379 -15.36 -0.50 3.41
C CYS A 379 -15.83 0.56 4.39
N ARG A 380 -16.23 1.75 3.91
CA ARG A 380 -16.78 2.80 4.79
C ARG A 380 -18.01 2.24 5.50
N LYS A 381 -18.26 2.65 6.73
CA LYS A 381 -19.31 2.04 7.59
C LYS A 381 -20.72 2.07 7.01
N ASP A 382 -20.99 3.00 6.11
CA ASP A 382 -22.25 3.09 5.37
C ASP A 382 -22.32 2.16 4.14
N GLN A 383 -21.26 1.36 3.89
CA GLN A 383 -21.16 0.44 2.77
C GLN A 383 -21.05 -1.01 3.24
N PRO A 384 -21.61 -1.99 2.48
CA PRO A 384 -21.45 -3.40 2.78
C PRO A 384 -19.98 -3.87 2.76
N LEU A 385 -19.67 -4.86 3.59
CA LEU A 385 -18.34 -5.47 3.64
C LEU A 385 -18.10 -6.38 2.43
N ILE A 386 -16.88 -6.34 1.90
CA ILE A 386 -16.39 -7.25 0.86
C ILE A 386 -15.42 -8.22 1.52
N SER A 387 -15.79 -9.48 1.58
CA SER A 387 -15.02 -10.55 2.25
C SER A 387 -14.30 -11.49 1.30
N ALA A 388 -14.65 -11.50 0.01
CA ALA A 388 -14.02 -12.34 -1.00
C ALA A 388 -14.15 -11.71 -2.39
N ILE A 389 -13.24 -12.07 -3.29
CA ILE A 389 -13.34 -11.77 -4.72
C ILE A 389 -13.59 -13.10 -5.43
N PRO A 390 -14.81 -13.37 -5.91
CA PRO A 390 -15.11 -14.63 -6.57
C PRO A 390 -14.31 -14.85 -7.84
N SER A 391 -13.90 -16.09 -8.09
CA SER A 391 -13.28 -16.48 -9.36
C SER A 391 -14.24 -16.22 -10.52
N THR A 392 -13.72 -15.64 -11.59
CA THR A 392 -14.46 -15.35 -12.82
C THR A 392 -14.08 -16.27 -13.98
N CYS A 393 -13.04 -17.08 -13.82
CA CYS A 393 -12.53 -17.96 -14.85
C CYS A 393 -12.13 -19.33 -14.28
N PRO A 394 -12.92 -20.38 -14.51
CA PRO A 394 -12.62 -21.72 -13.98
C PRO A 394 -11.43 -22.40 -14.66
N ILE A 395 -11.12 -22.00 -15.90
CA ILE A 395 -9.99 -22.54 -16.69
C ILE A 395 -9.22 -21.37 -17.27
N SER A 396 -8.08 -21.06 -16.68
CA SER A 396 -7.22 -19.96 -17.12
C SER A 396 -6.54 -20.27 -18.46
N PRO A 397 -6.40 -19.27 -19.36
CA PRO A 397 -5.64 -19.44 -20.60
C PRO A 397 -4.19 -19.87 -20.35
N THR A 398 -3.61 -20.55 -21.32
CA THR A 398 -2.21 -20.97 -21.28
C THR A 398 -1.29 -19.86 -21.83
N VAL A 399 0.02 -20.03 -21.66
CA VAL A 399 1.02 -19.16 -22.29
C VAL A 399 0.83 -19.15 -23.82
N LYS A 400 0.62 -20.34 -24.44
CA LYS A 400 0.39 -20.44 -25.88
C LYS A 400 -0.88 -19.72 -26.32
N ASP A 401 -1.95 -19.82 -25.56
CA ASP A 401 -3.19 -19.06 -25.84
C ASP A 401 -2.96 -17.56 -25.86
N ALA A 402 -2.05 -17.07 -25.00
CA ALA A 402 -1.79 -15.64 -24.86
C ALA A 402 -0.84 -15.07 -25.90
N ILE A 403 0.22 -15.82 -26.29
CA ILE A 403 1.32 -15.27 -27.08
C ILE A 403 1.69 -16.10 -28.32
N GLY A 404 1.00 -17.22 -28.59
CA GLY A 404 1.33 -18.10 -29.71
C GLY A 404 1.21 -17.43 -31.08
N ASP A 405 0.32 -16.47 -31.21
CA ASP A 405 0.12 -15.67 -32.43
C ASP A 405 1.11 -14.50 -32.58
N LEU A 406 2.03 -14.32 -31.62
CA LEU A 406 3.11 -13.33 -31.64
C LEU A 406 4.49 -13.93 -31.97
N ASP A 407 4.59 -15.25 -32.16
CA ASP A 407 5.86 -15.95 -32.39
C ASP A 407 6.33 -15.88 -33.85
N PHE A 408 6.31 -14.68 -34.44
CA PHE A 408 6.82 -14.42 -35.79
C PHE A 408 7.97 -13.39 -35.80
N ILE A 409 8.57 -13.13 -34.63
CA ILE A 409 9.64 -12.14 -34.48
C ILE A 409 10.98 -12.82 -34.19
N SER A 410 12.02 -12.42 -34.89
CA SER A 410 13.38 -12.93 -34.73
C SER A 410 14.22 -12.05 -33.78
N ASN A 411 15.47 -12.45 -33.59
CA ASN A 411 16.43 -11.77 -32.74
C ASN A 411 16.79 -10.37 -33.24
N GLY A 412 16.57 -9.34 -32.43
CA GLY A 412 16.86 -7.93 -32.75
C GLY A 412 15.86 -7.27 -33.68
N GLU A 413 14.73 -7.90 -33.97
CA GLU A 413 13.69 -7.36 -34.83
C GLU A 413 12.64 -6.54 -34.06
N SER A 414 11.93 -5.72 -34.79
CA SER A 414 10.71 -5.01 -34.38
C SER A 414 9.61 -5.27 -35.40
N LYS A 415 8.44 -5.66 -34.91
CA LYS A 415 7.28 -5.94 -35.76
C LYS A 415 6.12 -5.02 -35.37
N THR A 416 5.45 -4.49 -36.38
CA THR A 416 4.38 -3.48 -36.22
C THR A 416 3.04 -3.94 -36.77
N ASN A 417 3.00 -5.11 -37.39
CA ASN A 417 1.79 -5.74 -37.92
C ASN A 417 1.78 -7.22 -37.53
N TYR A 418 0.59 -7.82 -37.52
CA TYR A 418 0.46 -9.27 -37.27
C TYR A 418 0.81 -10.07 -38.52
N GLU A 419 1.58 -11.16 -38.34
CA GLU A 419 1.93 -12.10 -39.40
C GLU A 419 1.26 -13.46 -39.22
N LEU A 420 0.70 -13.74 -38.03
CA LEU A 420 -0.02 -14.96 -37.69
C LEU A 420 -1.45 -14.64 -37.25
N GLU A 421 -2.38 -15.53 -37.54
CA GLU A 421 -3.76 -15.44 -37.05
C GLU A 421 -3.90 -15.77 -35.57
N ALA A 422 -4.78 -15.07 -34.85
CA ALA A 422 -5.13 -15.38 -33.48
C ALA A 422 -5.95 -16.68 -33.40
N GLN A 423 -5.40 -17.72 -32.80
CA GLN A 423 -6.05 -19.03 -32.71
C GLN A 423 -6.95 -19.15 -31.47
N SER A 424 -6.52 -18.62 -30.35
CA SER A 424 -7.27 -18.66 -29.09
C SER A 424 -8.25 -17.49 -28.96
N ASP A 425 -9.29 -17.68 -28.19
CA ASP A 425 -10.24 -16.59 -27.88
C ASP A 425 -9.55 -15.47 -27.08
N TYR A 426 -8.61 -15.84 -26.20
CA TYR A 426 -7.79 -14.86 -25.46
C TYR A 426 -6.98 -13.96 -26.40
N ALA A 427 -6.32 -14.51 -27.41
CA ALA A 427 -5.57 -13.73 -28.38
C ALA A 427 -6.48 -12.85 -29.25
N LYS A 428 -7.65 -13.36 -29.67
CA LYS A 428 -8.66 -12.60 -30.41
C LYS A 428 -9.14 -11.39 -29.60
N GLU A 429 -9.57 -11.60 -28.36
CA GLU A 429 -10.00 -10.52 -27.46
C GLU A 429 -8.87 -9.50 -27.21
N SER A 430 -7.61 -9.97 -27.10
CA SER A 430 -6.47 -9.08 -26.93
C SER A 430 -6.25 -8.17 -28.12
N ARG A 431 -6.44 -8.65 -29.35
CA ARG A 431 -6.36 -7.85 -30.58
C ARG A 431 -7.55 -6.91 -30.76
N GLU A 432 -8.76 -7.38 -30.46
CA GLU A 432 -9.97 -6.57 -30.55
C GLU A 432 -10.01 -5.43 -29.53
N GLY A 433 -9.34 -5.62 -28.37
CA GLY A 433 -9.30 -4.67 -27.27
C GLY A 433 -10.51 -4.82 -26.33
N ARG A 434 -10.24 -5.00 -25.03
CA ARG A 434 -11.26 -5.26 -23.99
C ARG A 434 -12.13 -4.05 -23.65
N MET A 435 -11.70 -2.85 -24.05
CA MET A 435 -12.47 -1.61 -23.86
C MET A 435 -13.56 -1.40 -24.91
N ASN A 436 -13.51 -2.10 -26.04
CA ASN A 436 -14.45 -1.93 -27.18
C ASN A 436 -15.91 -2.17 -26.79
N HIS A 437 -16.19 -2.92 -25.74
CA HIS A 437 -17.56 -3.12 -25.26
C HIS A 437 -18.14 -1.90 -24.55
N ARG A 438 -17.31 -0.97 -24.10
CA ARG A 438 -17.71 0.21 -23.33
C ARG A 438 -17.50 1.52 -24.08
N PHE A 439 -16.41 1.60 -24.85
CA PHE A 439 -16.03 2.80 -25.61
C PHE A 439 -16.07 2.49 -27.09
N GLU A 440 -16.64 3.40 -27.87
CA GLU A 440 -16.55 3.34 -29.33
C GLU A 440 -15.19 3.87 -29.78
N PHE A 441 -14.40 3.02 -30.42
CA PHE A 441 -13.17 3.42 -31.09
C PHE A 441 -13.45 3.57 -32.58
N ASP A 442 -13.42 4.80 -33.07
CA ASP A 442 -13.60 5.08 -34.49
C ASP A 442 -12.39 4.64 -35.31
N ASN A 443 -11.19 4.78 -34.73
CA ASN A 443 -9.93 4.41 -35.35
C ASN A 443 -9.02 3.77 -34.30
N PHE A 444 -8.87 2.48 -34.37
CA PHE A 444 -8.01 1.73 -33.49
C PHE A 444 -6.72 1.29 -34.22
N PRO A 445 -5.55 1.41 -33.57
CA PRO A 445 -5.24 2.16 -32.35
C PRO A 445 -5.28 3.68 -32.59
N ILE A 446 -5.85 4.42 -31.61
CA ILE A 446 -5.86 5.87 -31.65
C ILE A 446 -4.48 6.37 -31.22
N TYR A 447 -3.86 7.18 -32.07
CA TYR A 447 -2.54 7.71 -31.82
C TYR A 447 -2.60 9.03 -31.08
N ALA A 448 -1.56 9.27 -30.30
CA ALA A 448 -1.37 10.55 -29.67
C ALA A 448 -1.39 11.68 -30.69
N LYS A 449 -2.19 12.69 -30.44
CA LYS A 449 -2.27 13.89 -31.28
C LYS A 449 -1.14 14.89 -31.00
N SER A 450 -0.35 14.67 -29.95
CA SER A 450 0.78 15.52 -29.57
C SER A 450 2.11 14.83 -29.85
N GLU A 451 3.12 15.61 -30.22
CA GLU A 451 4.50 15.14 -30.39
C GLU A 451 5.12 14.69 -29.06
N GLU A 452 4.58 15.14 -27.91
CA GLU A 452 5.02 14.80 -26.56
C GLU A 452 4.71 13.35 -26.17
N ALA A 453 3.76 12.70 -26.83
CA ALA A 453 3.37 11.33 -26.53
C ALA A 453 4.33 10.27 -27.09
N TYR A 454 5.48 10.64 -27.60
CA TYR A 454 6.54 9.75 -28.12
C TYR A 454 6.12 8.77 -29.21
N VAL A 455 5.03 9.04 -29.88
CA VAL A 455 4.59 8.22 -31.01
C VAL A 455 5.07 8.92 -32.26
N ALA A 456 6.10 8.39 -32.91
CA ALA A 456 6.59 8.93 -34.18
C ALA A 456 5.46 8.96 -35.23
N LYS A 457 5.46 9.97 -36.09
CA LYS A 457 4.44 10.14 -37.17
C LYS A 457 4.24 8.88 -38.02
N ASP A 458 5.29 8.05 -38.15
CA ASP A 458 5.27 6.82 -38.94
C ASP A 458 4.51 5.67 -38.21
N VAL A 459 4.21 5.82 -36.90
CA VAL A 459 3.50 4.85 -36.10
C VAL A 459 1.99 4.86 -36.37
N LEU A 460 1.46 5.88 -37.05
CA LEU A 460 0.03 6.03 -37.37
C LEU A 460 -0.58 4.89 -38.23
N ARG A 461 0.22 3.91 -38.63
CA ARG A 461 -0.22 2.72 -39.40
C ARG A 461 0.12 1.41 -38.73
N GLN A 462 0.60 1.44 -37.48
CA GLN A 462 0.93 0.21 -36.76
C GLN A 462 -0.33 -0.42 -36.17
N GLU A 463 -0.42 -1.74 -36.30
CA GLU A 463 -1.46 -2.57 -35.67
C GLU A 463 -0.98 -3.18 -34.35
N LEU A 464 0.35 -3.32 -34.21
CA LEU A 464 1.00 -3.99 -33.10
C LEU A 464 2.07 -3.10 -32.48
N PHE A 465 1.98 -2.87 -31.18
CA PHE A 465 2.88 -2.02 -30.40
C PHE A 465 3.69 -2.81 -29.37
N ASN A 466 4.87 -2.27 -29.02
CA ASN A 466 5.76 -2.82 -28.01
C ASN A 466 6.25 -4.25 -28.33
N HIS A 467 6.20 -4.66 -29.61
CA HIS A 467 6.64 -6.00 -30.06
C HIS A 467 8.01 -5.91 -30.72
N GLN A 468 9.04 -5.80 -29.87
CA GLN A 468 10.45 -5.69 -30.28
C GLN A 468 11.31 -6.57 -29.38
N THR A 469 12.18 -7.38 -30.00
CA THR A 469 13.17 -8.20 -29.31
C THR A 469 14.47 -7.45 -29.04
N SER A 470 15.23 -7.88 -28.05
CA SER A 470 16.61 -7.45 -27.88
C SER A 470 17.52 -8.18 -28.83
N TYR A 471 18.51 -7.49 -29.38
CA TYR A 471 19.59 -8.19 -30.08
C TYR A 471 20.42 -9.00 -29.09
N GLN A 472 20.54 -10.27 -29.34
CA GLN A 472 21.33 -11.22 -28.54
C GLN A 472 22.51 -11.72 -29.38
N THR A 473 23.71 -11.71 -28.81
CA THR A 473 24.90 -12.27 -29.42
C THR A 473 24.77 -13.78 -29.58
N ASP A 474 25.55 -14.40 -30.46
CA ASP A 474 25.52 -15.84 -30.66
C ASP A 474 25.84 -16.62 -29.39
N THR A 475 26.73 -16.10 -28.54
CA THR A 475 26.99 -16.64 -27.18
C THR A 475 25.73 -16.69 -26.34
N VAL A 476 24.92 -15.61 -26.34
CA VAL A 476 23.67 -15.57 -25.57
C VAL A 476 22.62 -16.48 -26.18
N LYS A 477 22.45 -16.47 -27.49
CA LYS A 477 21.54 -17.41 -28.18
C LYS A 477 21.85 -18.86 -27.84
N ARG A 478 23.14 -19.26 -27.98
CA ARG A 478 23.57 -20.61 -27.66
C ARG A 478 23.31 -20.99 -26.20
N ARG A 479 23.49 -20.05 -25.29
CA ARG A 479 23.15 -20.23 -23.86
C ARG A 479 21.68 -20.53 -23.69
N LEU A 480 20.78 -19.70 -24.27
CA LEU A 480 19.34 -19.88 -24.15
C LEU A 480 18.83 -21.17 -24.77
N GLU A 481 19.41 -21.58 -25.90
CA GLU A 481 19.14 -22.89 -26.53
C GLU A 481 19.49 -24.06 -25.62
N ILE A 482 20.68 -24.05 -24.99
CA ILE A 482 21.07 -25.09 -24.04
C ILE A 482 20.13 -25.14 -22.85
N ILE A 483 19.76 -23.97 -22.28
CA ILE A 483 18.82 -23.91 -21.16
C ILE A 483 17.47 -24.51 -21.55
N ALA A 484 17.00 -24.22 -22.76
CA ALA A 484 15.74 -24.78 -23.27
C ALA A 484 15.83 -26.29 -23.50
N GLN A 485 16.93 -26.76 -24.08
CA GLN A 485 17.20 -28.21 -24.31
C GLN A 485 17.26 -29.00 -23.01
N GLU A 486 17.84 -28.45 -21.96
CA GLU A 486 17.92 -29.07 -20.63
C GLU A 486 16.61 -28.91 -19.81
N GLY A 487 15.57 -28.34 -20.38
CA GLY A 487 14.28 -28.12 -19.70
C GLY A 487 14.30 -27.06 -18.60
N GLY A 488 15.37 -26.25 -18.52
CA GLY A 488 15.50 -25.18 -17.53
C GLY A 488 16.93 -24.95 -17.01
N TYR A 489 17.09 -24.03 -16.10
CA TYR A 489 18.39 -23.63 -15.53
C TYR A 489 18.77 -24.53 -14.33
N THR A 490 18.83 -25.86 -14.58
CA THR A 490 19.13 -26.90 -13.58
C THR A 490 20.63 -26.94 -13.23
N PRO A 491 21.06 -27.69 -12.20
CA PRO A 491 22.47 -27.93 -11.93
C PRO A 491 23.21 -28.58 -13.12
N GLU A 492 22.56 -29.52 -13.83
CA GLU A 492 23.10 -30.19 -15.01
C GLU A 492 23.28 -29.19 -16.14
N CYS A 493 22.30 -28.33 -16.39
CA CYS A 493 22.39 -27.23 -17.34
C CYS A 493 23.56 -26.29 -17.03
N LYS A 494 23.74 -25.90 -15.76
CA LYS A 494 24.87 -25.06 -15.33
C LYS A 494 26.23 -25.70 -15.60
N ASN A 495 26.38 -27.00 -15.33
CA ASN A 495 27.61 -27.75 -15.61
C ASN A 495 27.90 -27.76 -17.12
N ARG A 496 26.89 -28.00 -17.96
CA ARG A 496 27.05 -27.96 -19.43
C ARG A 496 27.44 -26.57 -19.92
N LEU A 497 26.78 -25.51 -19.43
CA LEU A 497 27.10 -24.12 -19.76
C LEU A 497 28.54 -23.76 -19.34
N GLN A 498 29.01 -24.25 -18.21
CA GLN A 498 30.39 -24.06 -17.77
C GLN A 498 31.38 -24.78 -18.67
N ALA A 499 31.10 -26.03 -19.07
CA ALA A 499 31.94 -26.80 -19.96
C ALA A 499 32.06 -26.17 -21.37
N GLU A 500 30.98 -25.51 -21.86
CA GLU A 500 30.98 -24.82 -23.15
C GLU A 500 31.44 -23.35 -23.04
N ASN A 501 31.94 -22.87 -21.88
CA ASN A 501 32.32 -21.47 -21.59
C ASN A 501 31.16 -20.45 -21.79
N LEU A 502 29.95 -20.88 -21.54
CA LEU A 502 28.73 -20.09 -21.67
C LEU A 502 28.11 -19.71 -20.33
N ALA A 503 28.81 -19.92 -19.22
CA ALA A 503 28.33 -19.57 -17.89
C ALA A 503 27.95 -18.08 -17.78
N SER A 504 27.00 -17.76 -16.91
CA SER A 504 26.50 -16.41 -16.69
C SER A 504 26.38 -16.14 -15.19
N ALA A 505 26.67 -14.91 -14.77
CA ALA A 505 26.42 -14.45 -13.40
C ALA A 505 24.92 -14.31 -13.07
N LYS A 506 24.06 -14.41 -14.08
CA LYS A 506 22.61 -14.33 -13.89
C LYS A 506 22.10 -15.53 -13.10
N ARG A 507 21.18 -15.27 -12.16
CA ARG A 507 20.69 -16.29 -11.21
C ARG A 507 19.50 -17.09 -11.73
N ASN A 508 18.64 -16.48 -12.55
CA ASN A 508 17.36 -17.04 -12.97
C ASN A 508 17.21 -17.04 -14.50
N TYR A 509 16.77 -18.16 -15.03
CA TYR A 509 16.24 -18.31 -16.38
C TYR A 509 15.06 -19.27 -16.29
N THR A 510 13.92 -18.88 -16.83
CA THR A 510 12.72 -19.73 -16.87
C THR A 510 12.28 -19.90 -18.31
N VAL A 511 12.30 -21.12 -18.81
CA VAL A 511 11.67 -21.48 -20.09
C VAL A 511 10.17 -21.55 -19.85
N LEU A 512 9.38 -20.81 -20.61
CA LEU A 512 7.94 -20.82 -20.46
C LEU A 512 7.34 -22.14 -20.95
N ASP A 513 6.39 -22.69 -20.21
CA ASP A 513 5.59 -23.85 -20.64
C ASP A 513 4.42 -23.38 -21.51
N PRO A 514 4.37 -23.74 -22.80
CA PRO A 514 3.28 -23.32 -23.68
C PRO A 514 1.89 -23.81 -23.22
N ASN A 515 1.81 -24.94 -22.52
CA ASN A 515 0.57 -25.58 -22.09
C ASN A 515 0.18 -25.24 -20.63
N GLY A 516 1.03 -24.49 -19.94
CA GLY A 516 0.81 -24.01 -18.58
C GLY A 516 0.55 -22.51 -18.52
N GLN A 517 0.46 -21.98 -17.29
CA GLN A 517 0.44 -20.55 -17.03
C GLN A 517 1.84 -20.06 -16.70
N SER A 518 2.16 -18.85 -17.14
CA SER A 518 3.41 -18.18 -16.82
C SER A 518 3.62 -18.06 -15.30
N PRO A 519 4.85 -18.19 -14.79
CA PRO A 519 5.18 -17.67 -13.49
C PRO A 519 4.93 -16.15 -13.42
N THR A 520 5.00 -15.57 -12.22
CA THR A 520 4.85 -14.12 -12.02
C THR A 520 5.78 -13.35 -12.96
N VAL A 521 5.19 -12.54 -13.85
CA VAL A 521 5.92 -11.66 -14.78
C VAL A 521 6.75 -10.67 -13.96
N VAL A 522 8.02 -10.62 -14.28
CA VAL A 522 9.03 -9.81 -13.60
C VAL A 522 9.42 -8.59 -14.44
N THR A 523 10.28 -7.75 -13.90
CA THR A 523 10.68 -6.47 -14.50
C THR A 523 11.89 -6.58 -15.45
N MET A 524 12.42 -7.80 -15.65
CA MET A 524 13.58 -8.08 -16.51
C MET A 524 13.16 -8.98 -17.67
N PRO A 525 13.43 -8.57 -18.92
CA PRO A 525 12.98 -9.32 -20.10
C PRO A 525 13.65 -10.69 -20.25
N ASP A 526 14.86 -10.83 -19.76
CA ASP A 526 15.71 -11.99 -19.91
C ASP A 526 15.57 -13.04 -18.80
N ASP A 527 14.65 -12.82 -17.84
CA ASP A 527 14.28 -13.86 -16.86
C ASP A 527 13.42 -14.96 -17.50
N PHE A 528 12.69 -14.62 -18.56
CA PHE A 528 11.88 -15.57 -19.34
C PHE A 528 12.47 -15.85 -20.70
N ILE A 529 12.46 -17.14 -21.06
CA ILE A 529 12.83 -17.65 -22.38
C ILE A 529 11.55 -18.11 -23.07
N HIS A 530 11.32 -17.60 -24.28
CA HIS A 530 10.17 -18.00 -25.09
C HIS A 530 10.26 -19.48 -25.43
N TYR A 531 9.14 -20.19 -25.32
CA TYR A 531 9.08 -21.66 -25.37
C TYR A 531 9.49 -22.26 -26.73
N SER A 532 9.30 -21.54 -27.84
CA SER A 532 9.60 -22.03 -29.19
C SER A 532 10.86 -21.39 -29.79
N SER A 533 10.97 -20.06 -29.74
CA SER A 533 12.05 -19.30 -30.38
C SER A 533 13.28 -19.11 -29.51
N HIS A 534 13.27 -19.63 -28.28
CA HIS A 534 14.37 -19.61 -27.30
C HIS A 534 15.06 -18.23 -27.15
N ARG A 535 14.28 -17.16 -27.18
CA ARG A 535 14.71 -15.77 -27.05
C ARG A 535 14.08 -15.13 -25.80
N CYS A 536 14.53 -13.93 -25.45
CA CYS A 536 13.84 -13.13 -24.44
C CYS A 536 12.48 -12.65 -24.95
N MET A 537 11.57 -12.44 -24.01
CA MET A 537 10.22 -11.97 -24.31
C MET A 537 10.22 -10.52 -24.79
N THR A 538 9.24 -10.17 -25.61
CA THR A 538 8.94 -8.77 -25.93
C THR A 538 8.09 -8.13 -24.84
N VAL A 539 7.99 -6.79 -24.80
CA VAL A 539 7.08 -6.09 -23.87
C VAL A 539 5.63 -6.48 -24.14
N ARG A 540 5.23 -6.64 -25.42
CA ARG A 540 3.87 -7.05 -25.81
C ARG A 540 3.53 -8.45 -25.31
N GLU A 541 4.42 -9.40 -25.46
CA GLU A 541 4.21 -10.75 -24.94
C GLU A 541 4.03 -10.75 -23.43
N MET A 542 4.89 -10.02 -22.69
CA MET A 542 4.75 -9.91 -21.25
C MET A 542 3.47 -9.17 -20.85
N ALA A 543 3.06 -8.15 -21.62
CA ALA A 543 1.82 -7.42 -21.39
C ALA A 543 0.58 -8.32 -21.56
N ARG A 544 0.57 -9.19 -22.57
CA ARG A 544 -0.52 -10.18 -22.73
C ARG A 544 -0.52 -11.22 -21.60
N LEU A 545 0.63 -11.66 -21.11
CA LEU A 545 0.71 -12.50 -19.92
C LEU A 545 0.19 -11.81 -18.66
N GLN A 546 0.21 -10.47 -18.63
CA GLN A 546 -0.40 -9.63 -17.58
C GLN A 546 -1.86 -9.24 -17.87
N SER A 547 -2.45 -9.72 -18.95
CA SER A 547 -3.80 -9.39 -19.42
C SER A 547 -4.03 -7.95 -19.90
N PHE A 548 -3.00 -7.19 -20.24
CA PHE A 548 -3.18 -5.99 -21.06
C PHE A 548 -3.50 -6.39 -22.50
N ASP A 549 -4.48 -5.74 -23.10
CA ASP A 549 -4.79 -5.94 -24.51
C ASP A 549 -3.82 -5.18 -25.43
N ASP A 550 -3.89 -5.45 -26.74
CA ASP A 550 -2.92 -4.92 -27.69
C ASP A 550 -3.11 -3.43 -27.99
N SER A 551 -4.28 -2.88 -27.67
CA SER A 551 -4.56 -1.45 -27.76
C SER A 551 -3.80 -0.63 -26.72
N PHE A 552 -3.35 -1.27 -25.63
CA PHE A 552 -2.61 -0.60 -24.57
C PHE A 552 -1.14 -0.42 -24.95
N VAL A 553 -0.66 0.81 -25.05
CA VAL A 553 0.69 1.15 -25.52
C VAL A 553 1.54 1.70 -24.39
N PHE A 554 2.56 0.95 -23.98
CA PHE A 554 3.50 1.37 -22.95
C PHE A 554 4.48 2.40 -23.49
N GLN A 555 4.62 3.52 -22.77
CA GLN A 555 5.50 4.63 -23.13
C GLN A 555 6.88 4.52 -22.44
N GLY A 556 7.83 5.33 -22.90
CA GLY A 556 9.20 5.36 -22.40
C GLY A 556 10.13 4.36 -23.10
N LYS A 557 11.34 4.23 -22.57
CA LYS A 557 12.34 3.31 -23.12
C LYS A 557 11.95 1.85 -22.88
N ARG A 558 12.20 0.99 -23.85
CA ARG A 558 11.96 -0.45 -23.73
C ARG A 558 12.79 -1.07 -22.59
N THR A 559 14.08 -0.74 -22.55
CA THR A 559 15.04 -1.21 -21.52
C THR A 559 15.87 -0.04 -21.01
N THR A 560 16.21 -0.07 -19.73
CA THR A 560 17.14 0.85 -19.08
C THR A 560 18.06 0.05 -18.19
N GLY A 561 19.38 0.24 -18.32
CA GLY A 561 20.39 -0.49 -17.55
C GLY A 561 20.95 0.31 -16.36
N GLY A 562 21.46 -0.40 -15.35
CA GLY A 562 22.20 0.19 -14.23
C GLY A 562 21.39 1.18 -13.40
N ASP A 563 22.06 2.18 -12.84
CA ASP A 563 21.44 3.19 -11.97
C ASP A 563 20.43 4.10 -12.70
N SER A 564 20.54 4.23 -14.03
CA SER A 564 19.58 4.98 -14.84
C SER A 564 18.14 4.44 -14.72
N ARG A 565 17.97 3.15 -14.35
CA ARG A 565 16.67 2.51 -14.17
C ARG A 565 15.85 3.11 -13.02
N LYS A 566 16.50 3.70 -12.03
CA LYS A 566 15.81 4.37 -10.91
C LYS A 566 15.10 5.65 -11.36
N ASN A 567 15.67 6.35 -12.35
CA ASN A 567 15.17 7.63 -12.83
C ASN A 567 14.32 7.50 -14.11
N ASP A 568 14.52 6.42 -14.90
CA ASP A 568 13.83 6.18 -16.16
C ASP A 568 13.37 4.70 -16.18
N ILE A 569 12.19 4.46 -15.61
CA ILE A 569 11.61 3.12 -15.48
C ILE A 569 11.23 2.61 -16.87
N PRO A 570 11.80 1.46 -17.31
CA PRO A 570 11.54 0.93 -18.64
C PRO A 570 10.17 0.26 -18.75
N GLN A 571 9.70 0.09 -20.00
CA GLN A 571 8.43 -0.57 -20.31
C GLN A 571 8.27 -1.94 -19.66
N TYR A 572 9.33 -2.76 -19.62
CA TYR A 572 9.31 -4.05 -18.91
C TYR A 572 8.97 -3.93 -17.43
N SER A 573 9.43 -2.88 -16.78
CA SER A 573 9.11 -2.64 -15.38
C SER A 573 7.68 -2.14 -15.20
N LEU A 574 7.18 -1.32 -16.12
CA LEU A 574 5.78 -0.89 -16.13
C LEU A 574 4.85 -2.11 -16.20
N VAL A 575 5.15 -3.06 -17.10
CA VAL A 575 4.38 -4.31 -17.21
C VAL A 575 4.52 -5.17 -15.95
N GLY A 576 5.75 -5.45 -15.50
CA GLY A 576 6.00 -6.40 -14.41
C GLY A 576 5.44 -5.95 -13.06
N ASN A 577 5.42 -4.64 -12.80
CA ASN A 577 4.88 -4.07 -11.56
C ASN A 577 3.35 -3.94 -11.57
N ALA A 578 2.72 -3.99 -12.73
CA ALA A 578 1.28 -3.76 -12.84
C ALA A 578 0.45 -4.85 -12.14
N VAL A 579 -0.69 -4.45 -11.64
CA VAL A 579 -1.79 -5.37 -11.31
C VAL A 579 -2.42 -5.85 -12.61
N PRO A 580 -2.68 -7.16 -12.80
CA PRO A 580 -3.32 -7.63 -14.02
C PRO A 580 -4.71 -7.02 -14.23
N PRO A 581 -5.01 -6.39 -15.36
CA PRO A 581 -6.31 -5.75 -15.62
C PRO A 581 -7.54 -6.66 -15.42
N LEU A 582 -7.48 -7.93 -15.81
CA LEU A 582 -8.59 -8.86 -15.60
C LEU A 582 -8.83 -9.17 -14.10
N MET A 583 -7.77 -9.26 -13.30
CA MET A 583 -7.88 -9.39 -11.85
C MET A 583 -8.46 -8.10 -11.24
N ALA A 584 -7.99 -6.94 -11.66
CA ALA A 584 -8.53 -5.65 -11.22
C ALA A 584 -10.00 -5.47 -11.62
N LYS A 585 -10.41 -5.96 -12.80
CA LYS A 585 -11.81 -5.98 -13.25
C LYS A 585 -12.69 -6.83 -12.33
N ALA A 586 -12.21 -7.99 -11.89
CA ALA A 586 -12.97 -8.83 -10.95
C ALA A 586 -13.17 -8.13 -9.59
N ILE A 587 -12.13 -7.46 -9.08
CA ILE A 587 -12.22 -6.64 -7.87
C ILE A 587 -13.24 -5.50 -8.05
N ALA A 588 -13.16 -4.77 -9.16
CA ALA A 588 -14.06 -3.68 -9.49
C ALA A 588 -15.50 -4.13 -9.63
N ASN A 589 -15.75 -5.27 -10.29
CA ASN A 589 -17.08 -5.85 -10.42
C ASN A 589 -17.67 -6.25 -9.05
N GLU A 590 -16.85 -6.76 -8.14
CA GLU A 590 -17.32 -7.07 -6.79
C GLU A 590 -17.72 -5.81 -6.04
N ILE A 591 -16.91 -4.74 -6.12
CA ILE A 591 -17.27 -3.44 -5.54
C ILE A 591 -18.59 -2.90 -6.15
N LEU A 592 -18.78 -2.99 -7.48
CA LEU A 592 -20.00 -2.51 -8.16
C LEU A 592 -21.27 -3.19 -7.68
N LYS A 593 -21.22 -4.43 -7.23
CA LYS A 593 -22.40 -5.13 -6.67
C LYS A 593 -22.92 -4.42 -5.42
N TYR A 594 -22.02 -3.94 -4.59
CA TYR A 594 -22.33 -3.45 -3.24
C TYR A 594 -22.39 -1.92 -3.14
N ILE A 595 -21.60 -1.19 -3.91
CA ILE A 595 -21.51 0.27 -3.80
C ILE A 595 -22.87 0.96 -4.11
N HIS A 596 -23.26 1.87 -3.24
CA HIS A 596 -24.50 2.63 -3.39
C HIS A 596 -24.37 4.12 -3.02
#